data_65e886adf602243a8587dd817e98d203
#
_entry.id   65e886adf602243a8587dd817e98d203
#
_cell.length_a   1.000
_cell.length_b   1.000
_cell.length_c   1.000
_cell.angle_alpha   90.00
_cell.angle_beta   90.00
_cell.angle_gamma   90.00
#
_symmetry.space_group_name_H-M   'P 1'
#
loop_
_entity.id
_entity.type
_entity.pdbx_description
1 polymer ?
#
loop_
_entity_poly.entity_id
_entity_poly.type
_entity_poly.pdbx_seq_one_letter_code
_entity_poly.pdbx_strand_id
1 'polypeptide(L)'
;MQKGQRPSTQLRFLIIVILVIGIFFRFFNLSRKVYWPDETFTSLRIAGYTKTEVVEKLYNGQVIGVEYLQNYQRLNSEKGIWDTIKGLALEEPQHTPFYYLIARGWAQLFGDSVATIRSLSAWISLLAFPCIYWLCIELFNSPVTGWVAIALLSISPFHVLYAQEARPSSLWTVAILLSSAALLRAMRQSKNIAGWGIYTATVIVSLYSFLFSGLVMIGHGIYVFAIERFRINKTVIAYLIASC
;
A
#
# COMPACT_ATOMS: atom_id res chain seq x y z
N MET A 1 -13.85 -33.61 -0.23
CA MET A 1 -14.04 -32.15 -0.04
C MET A 1 -14.47 -31.93 1.42
N GLN A 2 -13.55 -31.50 2.30
CA GLN A 2 -13.94 -31.11 3.67
C GLN A 2 -14.80 -29.84 3.56
N LYS A 3 -16.05 -29.93 4.01
CA LYS A 3 -16.91 -28.74 4.18
C LYS A 3 -16.15 -27.76 5.06
N GLY A 4 -15.87 -26.58 4.54
CA GLY A 4 -15.16 -25.53 5.27
C GLY A 4 -15.81 -25.30 6.63
N GLN A 5 -15.10 -25.63 7.69
CA GLN A 5 -15.58 -25.46 9.06
C GLN A 5 -15.86 -23.96 9.26
N ARG A 6 -17.09 -23.65 9.64
CA ARG A 6 -17.43 -22.27 10.03
C ARG A 6 -16.83 -22.00 11.41
N PRO A 7 -16.26 -20.83 11.67
CA PRO A 7 -15.76 -20.49 12.99
C PRO A 7 -16.88 -20.58 14.04
N SER A 8 -16.56 -21.03 15.24
CA SER A 8 -17.51 -21.08 16.37
C SER A 8 -18.07 -19.68 16.67
N THR A 9 -19.22 -19.60 17.30
CA THR A 9 -19.85 -18.31 17.65
C THR A 9 -18.92 -17.44 18.53
N GLN A 10 -18.23 -18.07 19.48
CA GLN A 10 -17.26 -17.40 20.35
C GLN A 10 -16.07 -16.82 19.56
N LEU A 11 -15.52 -17.60 18.62
CA LEU A 11 -14.42 -17.14 17.76
C LEU A 11 -14.87 -15.99 16.86
N ARG A 12 -16.09 -16.02 16.31
CA ARG A 12 -16.63 -14.92 15.53
C ARG A 12 -16.74 -13.64 16.34
N PHE A 13 -17.29 -13.75 17.55
CA PHE A 13 -17.42 -12.60 18.45
C PHE A 13 -16.05 -11.99 18.76
N LEU A 14 -15.07 -12.83 19.12
CA LEU A 14 -13.71 -12.38 19.38
C LEU A 14 -13.09 -11.67 18.17
N ILE A 15 -13.22 -12.23 16.96
CA ILE A 15 -12.72 -11.61 15.72
C ILE A 15 -13.36 -10.26 15.49
N ILE A 16 -14.67 -10.13 15.67
CA ILE A 16 -15.38 -8.85 15.50
C ILE A 16 -14.86 -7.80 16.48
N VAL A 17 -14.70 -8.15 17.76
CA VAL A 17 -14.16 -7.24 18.77
C VAL A 17 -12.76 -6.77 18.39
N ILE A 18 -11.88 -7.70 18.02
CA ILE A 18 -10.51 -7.41 17.58
C ILE A 18 -10.51 -6.48 16.35
N LEU A 19 -11.37 -6.75 15.37
CA LEU A 19 -11.51 -5.90 14.18
C LEU A 19 -11.93 -4.47 14.54
N VAL A 20 -12.95 -4.33 15.38
CA VAL A 20 -13.42 -3.01 15.82
C VAL A 20 -12.29 -2.23 16.50
N ILE A 21 -11.56 -2.88 17.41
CA ILE A 21 -10.41 -2.28 18.10
C ILE A 21 -9.32 -1.90 17.09
N GLY A 22 -8.97 -2.80 16.18
CA GLY A 22 -7.93 -2.56 15.18
C GLY A 22 -8.29 -1.43 14.20
N ILE A 23 -9.56 -1.35 13.77
CA ILE A 23 -10.05 -0.25 12.92
C ILE A 23 -10.03 1.06 13.71
N PHE A 24 -10.53 1.06 14.96
CA PHE A 24 -10.51 2.25 15.82
C PHE A 24 -9.10 2.84 15.94
N PHE A 25 -8.09 2.03 16.26
CA PHE A 25 -6.73 2.52 16.41
C PHE A 25 -6.12 3.06 15.12
N ARG A 26 -6.54 2.63 13.94
CA ARG A 26 -6.08 3.19 12.66
C ARG A 26 -6.49 4.65 12.44
N PHE A 27 -7.61 5.05 13.01
CA PHE A 27 -8.14 6.41 12.87
C PHE A 27 -7.97 7.27 14.12
N PHE A 28 -7.55 6.67 15.22
CA PHE A 28 -7.42 7.38 16.50
C PHE A 28 -6.20 8.31 16.50
N ASN A 29 -6.40 9.57 16.87
CA ASN A 29 -5.34 10.57 17.08
C ASN A 29 -4.44 10.85 15.85
N LEU A 30 -4.95 10.78 14.65
CA LEU A 30 -4.18 11.02 13.41
C LEU A 30 -3.46 12.39 13.39
N SER A 31 -4.00 13.42 14.03
CA SER A 31 -3.42 14.76 14.08
C SER A 31 -2.33 14.94 15.15
N ARG A 32 -2.29 14.07 16.19
CA ARG A 32 -1.44 14.29 17.37
C ARG A 32 -0.09 13.60 17.35
N LYS A 33 0.04 12.54 16.52
CA LYS A 33 1.34 11.89 16.32
C LYS A 33 2.30 12.86 15.65
N VAL A 34 3.56 12.90 16.10
CA VAL A 34 4.61 13.71 15.47
C VAL A 34 4.62 13.49 13.96
N TYR A 35 4.63 14.58 13.19
CA TYR A 35 4.76 14.55 11.74
C TYR A 35 6.25 14.49 11.43
N TRP A 36 6.70 13.31 11.07
CA TRP A 36 8.13 13.05 10.93
C TRP A 36 8.65 13.40 9.51
N PRO A 37 9.97 13.46 9.32
CA PRO A 37 10.55 14.00 8.07
C PRO A 37 9.99 13.38 6.79
N ASP A 38 9.83 12.06 6.74
CA ASP A 38 9.32 11.39 5.54
C ASP A 38 7.87 11.77 5.17
N GLU A 39 7.03 12.05 6.16
CA GLU A 39 5.68 12.55 5.92
C GLU A 39 5.72 14.00 5.44
N THR A 40 6.65 14.80 5.97
CA THR A 40 6.88 16.17 5.51
C THR A 40 7.30 16.19 4.05
N PHE A 41 8.22 15.32 3.65
CA PHE A 41 8.58 15.15 2.24
C PHE A 41 7.40 14.66 1.39
N THR A 42 6.57 13.75 1.92
CA THR A 42 5.35 13.34 1.21
C THR A 42 4.44 14.55 0.95
N SER A 43 4.17 15.38 1.97
CA SER A 43 3.36 16.59 1.80
C SER A 43 3.97 17.57 0.81
N LEU A 44 5.28 17.76 0.86
CA LEU A 44 6.02 18.58 -0.10
C LEU A 44 5.78 18.11 -1.53
N ARG A 45 5.90 16.81 -1.79
CA ARG A 45 5.71 16.23 -3.13
C ARG A 45 4.27 16.33 -3.62
N ILE A 46 3.28 16.02 -2.77
CA ILE A 46 1.87 16.16 -3.15
C ILE A 46 1.47 17.62 -3.36
N ALA A 47 2.12 18.56 -2.69
CA ALA A 47 1.96 20.01 -2.93
C ALA A 47 2.60 20.47 -4.25
N GLY A 48 3.50 19.67 -4.85
CA GLY A 48 4.16 19.94 -6.12
C GLY A 48 5.47 20.71 -6.01
N TYR A 49 6.01 20.85 -4.79
CA TYR A 49 7.31 21.51 -4.60
C TYR A 49 8.48 20.54 -4.72
N THR A 50 9.61 21.07 -5.21
CA THR A 50 10.90 20.39 -5.15
C THR A 50 11.65 20.81 -3.88
N LYS A 51 12.57 19.94 -3.41
CA LYS A 51 13.45 20.27 -2.29
C LYS A 51 14.34 21.48 -2.65
N THR A 52 14.80 21.54 -3.88
CA THR A 52 15.63 22.65 -4.38
C THR A 52 14.90 23.98 -4.28
N GLU A 53 13.64 24.08 -4.75
CA GLU A 53 12.82 25.29 -4.63
C GLU A 53 12.66 25.73 -3.16
N VAL A 54 12.48 24.76 -2.25
CA VAL A 54 12.29 25.07 -0.82
C VAL A 54 13.60 25.55 -0.20
N VAL A 55 14.72 24.89 -0.50
CA VAL A 55 16.03 25.29 0.02
C VAL A 55 16.40 26.69 -0.46
N GLU A 56 16.27 26.99 -1.75
CA GLU A 56 16.58 28.32 -2.31
C GLU A 56 15.76 29.43 -1.65
N LYS A 57 14.49 29.18 -1.34
CA LYS A 57 13.61 30.19 -0.74
C LYS A 57 13.80 30.34 0.78
N LEU A 58 14.15 29.25 1.47
CA LEU A 58 14.25 29.26 2.94
C LEU A 58 15.65 29.59 3.44
N TYR A 59 16.72 29.16 2.74
CA TYR A 59 18.09 29.35 3.20
C TYR A 59 18.68 30.67 2.66
N ASN A 60 17.97 31.78 2.89
CA ASN A 60 18.37 33.13 2.45
C ASN A 60 18.98 33.98 3.60
N GLY A 61 19.23 33.39 4.77
CA GLY A 61 19.79 34.06 5.94
C GLY A 61 18.78 34.88 6.75
N GLN A 62 17.49 34.83 6.42
CA GLN A 62 16.44 35.51 7.18
C GLN A 62 15.83 34.59 8.24
N VAL A 63 15.40 35.18 9.36
CA VAL A 63 14.61 34.47 10.36
C VAL A 63 13.18 34.35 9.85
N ILE A 64 12.68 33.12 9.73
CA ILE A 64 11.34 32.82 9.23
C ILE A 64 10.49 32.17 10.32
N GLY A 65 9.18 32.43 10.33
CA GLY A 65 8.24 31.78 11.22
C GLY A 65 7.90 30.35 10.77
N VAL A 66 7.43 29.55 11.72
CA VAL A 66 7.03 28.15 11.46
C VAL A 66 5.88 28.07 10.44
N GLU A 67 4.98 29.06 10.46
CA GLU A 67 3.85 29.16 9.53
C GLU A 67 4.33 29.23 8.07
N TYR A 68 5.45 29.90 7.82
CA TYR A 68 6.03 30.01 6.49
C TYR A 68 6.53 28.64 5.99
N LEU A 69 7.12 27.82 6.88
CA LEU A 69 7.53 26.45 6.56
C LEU A 69 6.31 25.57 6.25
N GLN A 70 5.23 25.73 7.01
CA GLN A 70 4.02 24.92 6.84
C GLN A 70 3.32 25.17 5.49
N ASN A 71 3.51 26.34 4.87
CA ASN A 71 2.96 26.63 3.54
C ASN A 71 3.46 25.64 2.47
N TYR A 72 4.67 25.14 2.61
CA TYR A 72 5.21 24.14 1.68
C TYR A 72 4.62 22.72 1.86
N GLN A 73 3.88 22.49 2.94
CA GLN A 73 3.16 21.25 3.17
C GLN A 73 1.70 21.32 2.70
N ARG A 74 1.24 22.51 2.27
CA ARG A 74 -0.11 22.73 1.75
C ARG A 74 -0.13 22.68 0.24
N LEU A 75 -1.30 22.25 -0.30
CA LEU A 75 -1.49 22.23 -1.74
C LEU A 75 -1.31 23.64 -2.32
N ASN A 76 -0.47 23.73 -3.35
CA ASN A 76 -0.32 24.94 -4.12
C ASN A 76 -1.24 24.90 -5.34
N SER A 77 -2.09 25.93 -5.50
CA SER A 77 -3.03 26.06 -6.64
C SER A 77 -2.33 26.27 -7.99
N GLU A 78 -1.09 26.80 -7.99
CA GLU A 78 -0.29 27.00 -9.19
C GLU A 78 0.46 25.75 -9.64
N LYS A 79 0.52 24.71 -8.80
CA LYS A 79 1.23 23.46 -9.07
C LYS A 79 0.22 22.35 -9.41
N GLY A 80 0.56 21.51 -10.39
CA GLY A 80 -0.27 20.44 -10.88
C GLY A 80 0.25 19.02 -10.57
N ILE A 81 -0.44 18.03 -11.12
CA ILE A 81 -0.03 16.60 -11.05
C ILE A 81 1.37 16.41 -11.66
N TRP A 82 1.67 17.12 -12.73
CA TRP A 82 2.96 17.03 -13.41
C TRP A 82 4.12 17.54 -12.55
N ASP A 83 3.89 18.54 -11.68
CA ASP A 83 4.91 19.02 -10.75
C ASP A 83 5.23 17.95 -9.69
N THR A 84 4.21 17.24 -9.21
CA THR A 84 4.40 16.08 -8.32
C THR A 84 5.25 14.99 -9.00
N ILE A 85 4.90 14.60 -10.24
CA ILE A 85 5.64 13.57 -10.98
C ILE A 85 7.07 14.03 -11.26
N LYS A 86 7.25 15.27 -11.73
CA LYS A 86 8.55 15.85 -12.04
C LYS A 86 9.44 15.93 -10.81
N GLY A 87 8.89 16.40 -9.69
CA GLY A 87 9.62 16.48 -8.42
C GLY A 87 10.11 15.11 -7.94
N LEU A 88 9.27 14.07 -8.01
CA LEU A 88 9.68 12.70 -7.69
C LEU A 88 10.76 12.19 -8.65
N ALA A 89 10.56 12.35 -9.96
CA ALA A 89 11.49 11.86 -10.97
C ALA A 89 12.89 12.49 -10.89
N LEU A 90 12.96 13.77 -10.54
CA LEU A 90 14.23 14.51 -10.48
C LEU A 90 14.99 14.35 -9.16
N GLU A 91 14.26 14.30 -8.04
CA GLU A 91 14.91 14.37 -6.72
C GLU A 91 14.80 13.05 -5.93
N GLU A 92 13.79 12.24 -6.20
CA GLU A 92 13.52 10.99 -5.45
C GLU A 92 13.03 9.88 -6.38
N PRO A 93 13.83 9.47 -7.40
CA PRO A 93 13.41 8.48 -8.40
C PRO A 93 13.11 7.09 -7.83
N GLN A 94 13.55 6.82 -6.60
CA GLN A 94 13.21 5.61 -5.86
C GLN A 94 11.76 5.57 -5.37
N HIS A 95 11.07 6.73 -5.33
CA HIS A 95 9.67 6.83 -4.95
C HIS A 95 8.76 6.84 -6.17
N THR A 96 7.99 5.78 -6.31
CA THR A 96 7.04 5.62 -7.41
C THR A 96 5.82 6.52 -7.23
N PRO A 97 5.25 7.08 -8.31
CA PRO A 97 4.30 8.20 -8.20
C PRO A 97 2.89 7.79 -7.73
N PHE A 98 2.52 6.54 -7.77
CA PHE A 98 1.12 6.12 -7.63
C PHE A 98 0.48 6.56 -6.31
N TYR A 99 1.16 6.33 -5.17
CA TYR A 99 0.66 6.79 -3.87
C TYR A 99 0.53 8.32 -3.82
N TYR A 100 1.52 9.04 -4.31
CA TYR A 100 1.56 10.51 -4.25
C TYR A 100 0.45 11.15 -5.09
N LEU A 101 0.11 10.55 -6.24
CA LEU A 101 -0.99 11.01 -7.07
C LEU A 101 -2.35 10.79 -6.40
N ILE A 102 -2.55 9.62 -5.77
CA ILE A 102 -3.76 9.35 -4.98
C ILE A 102 -3.84 10.31 -3.79
N ALA A 103 -2.73 10.54 -3.08
CA ALA A 103 -2.67 11.43 -1.92
C ALA A 103 -2.92 12.90 -2.31
N ARG A 104 -2.42 13.35 -3.46
CA ARG A 104 -2.75 14.67 -4.00
C ARG A 104 -4.24 14.80 -4.30
N GLY A 105 -4.83 13.83 -5.01
CA GLY A 105 -6.27 13.81 -5.28
C GLY A 105 -7.11 13.78 -3.99
N TRP A 106 -6.68 13.00 -3.00
CA TRP A 106 -7.32 12.94 -1.69
C TRP A 106 -7.29 14.30 -0.99
N ALA A 107 -6.12 14.94 -0.99
CA ALA A 107 -5.93 16.27 -0.40
C ALA A 107 -6.76 17.36 -1.12
N GLN A 108 -6.92 17.26 -2.45
CA GLN A 108 -7.78 18.17 -3.22
C GLN A 108 -9.27 18.03 -2.85
N LEU A 109 -9.71 16.82 -2.53
CA LEU A 109 -11.12 16.54 -2.22
C LEU A 109 -11.49 16.82 -0.76
N PHE A 110 -10.59 16.50 0.17
CA PHE A 110 -10.88 16.49 1.62
C PHE A 110 -10.04 17.48 2.43
N GLY A 111 -9.14 18.22 1.76
CA GLY A 111 -8.21 19.16 2.40
C GLY A 111 -6.85 18.53 2.70
N ASP A 112 -5.88 19.39 2.98
CA ASP A 112 -4.46 19.07 3.09
C ASP A 112 -3.94 19.04 4.55
N SER A 113 -4.85 18.89 5.51
CA SER A 113 -4.43 18.73 6.91
C SER A 113 -3.69 17.42 7.14
N VAL A 114 -2.80 17.38 8.14
CA VAL A 114 -2.07 16.17 8.54
C VAL A 114 -3.01 14.98 8.74
N ALA A 115 -4.13 15.21 9.45
CA ALA A 115 -5.12 14.16 9.70
C ALA A 115 -5.76 13.66 8.39
N THR A 116 -6.07 14.55 7.47
CA THR A 116 -6.65 14.20 6.17
C THR A 116 -5.71 13.34 5.34
N ILE A 117 -4.43 13.73 5.23
CA ILE A 117 -3.47 12.98 4.41
C ILE A 117 -3.20 11.60 5.04
N ARG A 118 -3.06 11.52 6.36
CA ARG A 118 -2.93 10.24 7.08
C ARG A 118 -4.15 9.35 6.96
N SER A 119 -5.36 9.94 6.91
CA SER A 119 -6.60 9.17 6.78
C SER A 119 -6.64 8.35 5.48
N LEU A 120 -6.01 8.83 4.41
CA LEU A 120 -5.87 8.04 3.18
C LEU A 120 -5.16 6.71 3.43
N SER A 121 -4.01 6.74 4.11
CA SER A 121 -3.26 5.52 4.45
C SER A 121 -4.06 4.60 5.36
N ALA A 122 -4.84 5.16 6.31
CA ALA A 122 -5.74 4.40 7.17
C ALA A 122 -6.83 3.71 6.36
N TRP A 123 -7.49 4.39 5.44
CA TRP A 123 -8.50 3.81 4.55
C TRP A 123 -7.91 2.72 3.64
N ILE A 124 -6.77 2.99 3.01
CA ILE A 124 -6.06 2.00 2.18
C ILE A 124 -5.72 0.76 3.01
N SER A 125 -5.29 0.91 4.27
CA SER A 125 -4.93 -0.21 5.12
C SER A 125 -6.07 -1.20 5.37
N LEU A 126 -7.33 -0.75 5.32
CA LEU A 126 -8.50 -1.63 5.45
C LEU A 126 -8.66 -2.58 4.26
N LEU A 127 -8.16 -2.18 3.07
CA LEU A 127 -8.18 -3.05 1.89
C LEU A 127 -7.25 -4.27 2.06
N ALA A 128 -6.31 -4.22 3.00
CA ALA A 128 -5.48 -5.38 3.31
C ALA A 128 -6.30 -6.54 3.91
N PHE A 129 -7.43 -6.29 4.55
CA PHE A 129 -8.26 -7.32 5.15
C PHE A 129 -8.87 -8.29 4.13
N PRO A 130 -9.60 -7.84 3.10
CA PRO A 130 -10.07 -8.75 2.07
C PRO A 130 -8.91 -9.40 1.28
N CYS A 131 -7.77 -8.71 1.09
CA CYS A 131 -6.63 -9.26 0.39
C CYS A 131 -5.97 -10.42 1.16
N ILE A 132 -5.74 -10.26 2.47
CA ILE A 132 -5.18 -11.35 3.29
C ILE A 132 -6.16 -12.51 3.43
N TYR A 133 -7.47 -12.24 3.52
CA TYR A 133 -8.47 -13.28 3.51
C TYR A 133 -8.39 -14.10 2.21
N TRP A 134 -8.38 -13.43 1.07
CA TRP A 134 -8.25 -14.09 -0.23
C TRP A 134 -6.97 -14.90 -0.32
N LEU A 135 -5.84 -14.34 0.09
CA LEU A 135 -4.55 -15.04 0.12
C LEU A 135 -4.64 -16.33 0.97
N CYS A 136 -5.25 -16.26 2.15
CA CYS A 136 -5.44 -17.43 3.00
C CYS A 136 -6.35 -18.49 2.37
N ILE A 137 -7.40 -18.09 1.65
CA ILE A 137 -8.23 -19.02 0.89
C ILE A 137 -7.42 -19.73 -0.19
N GLU A 138 -6.57 -18.99 -0.92
CA GLU A 138 -5.74 -19.57 -1.96
C GLU A 138 -4.65 -20.49 -1.39
N LEU A 139 -4.07 -20.19 -0.22
CA LEU A 139 -3.03 -21.01 0.39
C LEU A 139 -3.59 -22.24 1.12
N PHE A 140 -4.61 -22.04 1.93
CA PHE A 140 -5.04 -23.06 2.92
C PHE A 140 -6.42 -23.64 2.65
N ASN A 141 -7.17 -23.07 1.72
CA ASN A 141 -8.57 -23.41 1.44
C ASN A 141 -9.43 -23.40 2.73
N SER A 142 -9.14 -22.49 3.65
CA SER A 142 -9.74 -22.42 5.00
C SER A 142 -10.25 -21.01 5.31
N PRO A 143 -11.58 -20.82 5.35
CA PRO A 143 -12.18 -19.56 5.78
C PRO A 143 -11.80 -19.17 7.21
N VAL A 144 -11.63 -20.13 8.11
CA VAL A 144 -11.23 -19.86 9.50
C VAL A 144 -9.85 -19.23 9.55
N THR A 145 -8.89 -19.78 8.80
CA THR A 145 -7.54 -19.22 8.69
C THR A 145 -7.58 -17.79 8.18
N GLY A 146 -8.42 -17.52 7.17
CA GLY A 146 -8.60 -16.16 6.63
C GLY A 146 -9.11 -15.16 7.68
N TRP A 147 -10.11 -15.55 8.48
CA TRP A 147 -10.64 -14.70 9.54
C TRP A 147 -9.63 -14.46 10.67
N VAL A 148 -8.89 -15.48 11.06
CA VAL A 148 -7.83 -15.35 12.08
C VAL A 148 -6.72 -14.43 11.56
N ALA A 149 -6.31 -14.57 10.30
CA ALA A 149 -5.30 -13.72 9.68
C ALA A 149 -5.76 -12.24 9.64
N ILE A 150 -7.03 -11.97 9.30
CA ILE A 150 -7.59 -10.61 9.38
C ILE A 150 -7.50 -10.08 10.83
N ALA A 151 -7.92 -10.87 11.82
CA ALA A 151 -7.88 -10.45 13.22
C ALA A 151 -6.44 -10.09 13.66
N LEU A 152 -5.46 -10.93 13.35
CA LEU A 152 -4.05 -10.68 13.67
C LEU A 152 -3.52 -9.44 12.96
N LEU A 153 -3.82 -9.28 11.67
CA LEU A 153 -3.41 -8.09 10.90
C LEU A 153 -4.06 -6.81 11.45
N SER A 154 -5.32 -6.91 11.92
CA SER A 154 -6.06 -5.74 12.39
C SER A 154 -5.46 -5.11 13.63
N ILE A 155 -4.96 -5.92 14.57
CA ILE A 155 -4.34 -5.46 15.83
C ILE A 155 -2.82 -5.43 15.79
N SER A 156 -2.19 -5.81 14.67
CA SER A 156 -0.74 -5.77 14.55
C SER A 156 -0.23 -4.34 14.78
N PRO A 157 0.62 -4.09 15.81
CA PRO A 157 1.11 -2.74 16.10
C PRO A 157 1.83 -2.11 14.91
N PHE A 158 2.59 -2.92 14.17
CA PHE A 158 3.29 -2.51 12.97
C PHE A 158 2.32 -1.98 11.90
N HIS A 159 1.28 -2.75 11.57
CA HIS A 159 0.32 -2.33 10.55
C HIS A 159 -0.60 -1.20 11.00
N VAL A 160 -0.90 -1.09 12.28
CA VAL A 160 -1.63 0.06 12.84
C VAL A 160 -0.77 1.32 12.77
N LEU A 161 0.52 1.22 13.14
CA LEU A 161 1.46 2.33 13.09
C LEU A 161 1.57 2.90 11.68
N TYR A 162 1.85 2.05 10.69
CA TYR A 162 2.00 2.48 9.29
C TYR A 162 0.68 2.89 8.62
N ALA A 163 -0.46 2.44 9.12
CA ALA A 163 -1.77 2.96 8.69
C ALA A 163 -1.98 4.42 9.10
N GLN A 164 -1.30 4.88 10.14
CA GLN A 164 -1.37 6.26 10.63
C GLN A 164 -0.28 7.18 10.06
N GLU A 165 0.43 6.75 9.04
CA GLU A 165 1.47 7.54 8.39
C GLU A 165 1.08 7.91 6.96
N ALA A 166 1.35 9.15 6.58
CA ALA A 166 1.16 9.64 5.22
C ALA A 166 2.25 9.08 4.27
N ARG A 167 2.29 7.75 4.13
CA ARG A 167 3.33 7.02 3.39
C ARG A 167 2.74 5.88 2.55
N PRO A 168 3.44 5.42 1.49
CA PRO A 168 2.97 4.35 0.62
C PRO A 168 2.89 2.97 1.28
N SER A 169 3.32 2.81 2.53
CA SER A 169 3.45 1.51 3.22
C SER A 169 2.15 0.70 3.27
N SER A 170 1.02 1.36 3.56
CA SER A 170 -0.30 0.69 3.56
C SER A 170 -0.68 0.21 2.15
N LEU A 171 -0.44 1.04 1.14
CA LEU A 171 -0.71 0.68 -0.26
C LEU A 171 0.17 -0.47 -0.71
N TRP A 172 1.44 -0.45 -0.34
CA TRP A 172 2.37 -1.53 -0.64
C TRP A 172 1.98 -2.86 0.02
N THR A 173 1.55 -2.83 1.28
CA THR A 173 1.02 -4.02 1.97
C THR A 173 -0.17 -4.62 1.21
N VAL A 174 -1.14 -3.79 0.79
CA VAL A 174 -2.28 -4.22 -0.02
C VAL A 174 -1.81 -4.84 -1.34
N ALA A 175 -0.90 -4.16 -2.03
CA ALA A 175 -0.39 -4.61 -3.33
C ALA A 175 0.34 -5.97 -3.25
N ILE A 176 1.16 -6.20 -2.20
CA ILE A 176 1.83 -7.49 -1.96
C ILE A 176 0.80 -8.60 -1.73
N LEU A 177 -0.17 -8.38 -0.83
CA LEU A 177 -1.19 -9.38 -0.53
C LEU A 177 -2.03 -9.70 -1.75
N LEU A 178 -2.41 -8.67 -2.51
CA LEU A 178 -3.23 -8.80 -3.70
C LEU A 178 -2.48 -9.56 -4.82
N SER A 179 -1.24 -9.19 -5.11
CA SER A 179 -0.43 -9.85 -6.13
C SER A 179 -0.11 -11.31 -5.77
N SER A 180 0.16 -11.60 -4.49
CA SER A 180 0.38 -12.96 -4.01
C SER A 180 -0.87 -13.83 -4.15
N ALA A 181 -2.04 -13.31 -3.78
CA ALA A 181 -3.31 -14.03 -3.95
C ALA A 181 -3.65 -14.25 -5.43
N ALA A 182 -3.43 -13.23 -6.26
CA ALA A 182 -3.67 -13.30 -7.71
C ALA A 182 -2.74 -14.34 -8.38
N LEU A 183 -1.46 -14.41 -7.98
CA LEU A 183 -0.53 -15.43 -8.46
C LEU A 183 -1.04 -16.84 -8.18
N LEU A 184 -1.37 -17.12 -6.92
CA LEU A 184 -1.85 -18.45 -6.53
C LEU A 184 -3.13 -18.83 -7.27
N ARG A 185 -4.02 -17.87 -7.47
CA ARG A 185 -5.24 -18.05 -8.26
C ARG A 185 -4.93 -18.35 -9.72
N ALA A 186 -4.00 -17.61 -10.33
CA ALA A 186 -3.57 -17.81 -11.71
C ALA A 186 -2.92 -19.20 -11.91
N MET A 187 -2.07 -19.63 -10.97
CA MET A 187 -1.45 -20.96 -11.00
C MET A 187 -2.47 -22.10 -10.90
N ARG A 188 -3.48 -21.97 -10.03
CA ARG A 188 -4.57 -22.96 -9.92
C ARG A 188 -5.39 -23.09 -11.20
N GLN A 189 -5.54 -22.01 -11.94
CA GLN A 189 -6.30 -21.91 -13.15
C GLN A 189 -5.38 -21.62 -14.35
N SER A 190 -4.27 -22.33 -14.45
CA SER A 190 -3.17 -22.02 -15.38
C SER A 190 -3.58 -21.85 -16.86
N LYS A 191 -4.71 -22.44 -17.27
CA LYS A 191 -5.28 -22.27 -18.61
C LYS A 191 -6.11 -20.98 -18.77
N ASN A 192 -6.42 -20.29 -17.68
CA ASN A 192 -7.25 -19.09 -17.70
C ASN A 192 -6.37 -17.84 -17.89
N ILE A 193 -6.35 -17.31 -19.12
CA ILE A 193 -5.60 -16.10 -19.47
C ILE A 193 -6.02 -14.90 -18.62
N ALA A 194 -7.31 -14.79 -18.27
CA ALA A 194 -7.79 -13.71 -17.42
C ALA A 194 -7.16 -13.73 -16.02
N GLY A 195 -6.90 -14.91 -15.45
CA GLY A 195 -6.20 -15.04 -14.18
C GLY A 195 -4.78 -14.46 -14.21
N TRP A 196 -4.05 -14.74 -15.27
CA TRP A 196 -2.71 -14.17 -15.49
C TRP A 196 -2.77 -12.67 -15.78
N GLY A 197 -3.76 -12.18 -16.52
CA GLY A 197 -4.00 -10.74 -16.72
C GLY A 197 -4.26 -9.99 -15.42
N ILE A 198 -5.04 -10.57 -14.50
CA ILE A 198 -5.24 -10.01 -13.16
C ILE A 198 -3.91 -9.97 -12.38
N TYR A 199 -3.12 -11.05 -12.44
CA TYR A 199 -1.80 -11.05 -11.79
C TYR A 199 -0.90 -9.95 -12.37
N THR A 200 -0.79 -9.82 -13.69
CA THR A 200 -0.04 -8.73 -14.34
C THR A 200 -0.49 -7.35 -13.86
N ALA A 201 -1.79 -7.10 -13.83
CA ALA A 201 -2.33 -5.83 -13.36
C ALA A 201 -1.93 -5.54 -11.89
N THR A 202 -1.99 -6.57 -11.03
CA THR A 202 -1.58 -6.41 -9.62
C THR A 202 -0.08 -6.20 -9.46
N VAL A 203 0.74 -6.80 -10.32
CA VAL A 203 2.19 -6.58 -10.36
C VAL A 203 2.50 -5.14 -10.78
N ILE A 204 1.86 -4.63 -11.83
CA ILE A 204 2.00 -3.24 -12.27
C ILE A 204 1.67 -2.29 -11.11
N VAL A 205 0.50 -2.45 -10.49
CA VAL A 205 0.10 -1.64 -9.33
C VAL A 205 1.13 -1.74 -8.21
N SER A 206 1.66 -2.92 -7.93
CA SER A 206 2.66 -3.14 -6.89
C SER A 206 3.97 -2.40 -7.17
N LEU A 207 4.49 -2.48 -8.39
CA LEU A 207 5.72 -1.78 -8.80
C LEU A 207 5.54 -0.26 -8.79
N TYR A 208 4.39 0.23 -9.26
CA TYR A 208 4.06 1.67 -9.19
C TYR A 208 3.71 2.17 -7.80
N SER A 209 3.46 1.26 -6.84
CA SER A 209 3.26 1.61 -5.43
C SER A 209 4.58 1.70 -4.67
N PHE A 210 5.50 0.79 -4.91
CA PHE A 210 6.80 0.74 -4.23
C PHE A 210 7.80 -0.13 -4.99
N LEU A 211 9.00 0.41 -5.24
CA LEU A 211 10.01 -0.24 -6.09
C LEU A 211 10.48 -1.62 -5.55
N PHE A 212 10.53 -1.77 -4.22
CA PHE A 212 10.87 -3.07 -3.59
C PHE A 212 9.87 -4.19 -3.88
N SER A 213 8.75 -3.91 -4.53
CA SER A 213 7.86 -4.95 -5.07
C SER A 213 8.57 -5.86 -6.08
N GLY A 214 9.66 -5.40 -6.70
CA GLY A 214 10.51 -6.24 -7.53
C GLY A 214 11.09 -7.44 -6.77
N LEU A 215 11.44 -7.27 -5.49
CA LEU A 215 11.91 -8.39 -4.65
C LEU A 215 10.79 -9.40 -4.36
N VAL A 216 9.55 -8.92 -4.21
CA VAL A 216 8.39 -9.78 -4.05
C VAL A 216 8.15 -10.60 -5.32
N MET A 217 8.30 -9.99 -6.50
CA MET A 217 8.20 -10.67 -7.78
C MET A 217 9.28 -11.76 -7.94
N ILE A 218 10.52 -11.47 -7.52
CA ILE A 218 11.58 -12.49 -7.50
C ILE A 218 11.16 -13.66 -6.58
N GLY A 219 10.63 -13.36 -5.39
CA GLY A 219 10.08 -14.38 -4.49
C GLY A 219 8.94 -15.20 -5.14
N HIS A 220 8.03 -14.54 -5.86
CA HIS A 220 6.99 -15.21 -6.64
C HIS A 220 7.60 -16.14 -7.71
N GLY A 221 8.63 -15.69 -8.43
CA GLY A 221 9.34 -16.49 -9.40
C GLY A 221 9.96 -17.75 -8.79
N ILE A 222 10.69 -17.59 -7.68
CA ILE A 222 11.28 -18.71 -6.94
C ILE A 222 10.19 -19.70 -6.52
N TYR A 223 9.05 -19.21 -6.01
CA TYR A 223 7.92 -20.05 -5.61
C TYR A 223 7.34 -20.83 -6.80
N VAL A 224 7.09 -20.17 -7.94
CA VAL A 224 6.58 -20.81 -9.16
C VAL A 224 7.54 -21.89 -9.64
N PHE A 225 8.82 -21.59 -9.74
CA PHE A 225 9.84 -22.56 -10.16
C PHE A 225 9.94 -23.75 -9.19
N ALA A 226 9.88 -23.52 -7.88
CA ALA A 226 9.94 -24.59 -6.88
C ALA A 226 8.73 -25.52 -6.96
N ILE A 227 7.51 -24.99 -7.11
CA ILE A 227 6.27 -25.79 -7.25
C ILE A 227 6.29 -26.61 -8.52
N GLU A 228 6.79 -26.04 -9.62
CA GLU A 228 6.90 -26.73 -10.93
C GLU A 228 8.17 -27.60 -11.03
N ARG A 229 8.81 -27.90 -9.89
CA ARG A 229 10.00 -28.77 -9.78
C ARG A 229 11.15 -28.34 -10.69
N PHE A 230 11.35 -27.02 -10.84
CA PHE A 230 12.36 -26.40 -11.69
C PHE A 230 12.29 -26.80 -13.17
N ARG A 231 11.08 -27.13 -13.66
CA ARG A 231 10.85 -27.45 -15.07
C ARG A 231 10.17 -26.28 -15.77
N ILE A 232 10.68 -25.93 -16.95
CA ILE A 232 10.06 -24.92 -17.79
C ILE A 232 8.82 -25.54 -18.44
N ASN A 233 7.65 -25.15 -17.93
CA ASN A 233 6.35 -25.59 -18.42
C ASN A 233 5.45 -24.38 -18.73
N LYS A 234 4.19 -24.63 -19.11
CA LYS A 234 3.24 -23.56 -19.46
C LYS A 234 3.00 -22.56 -18.32
N THR A 235 3.00 -23.01 -17.07
CA THR A 235 2.81 -22.15 -15.88
C THR A 235 4.00 -21.22 -15.70
N VAL A 236 5.23 -21.73 -15.81
CA VAL A 236 6.46 -20.92 -15.72
C VAL A 236 6.52 -19.90 -16.85
N ILE A 237 6.21 -20.31 -18.10
CA ILE A 237 6.18 -19.40 -19.25
C ILE A 237 5.12 -18.31 -19.04
N ALA A 238 3.91 -18.68 -18.59
CA ALA A 238 2.84 -17.72 -18.30
C ALA A 238 3.23 -16.74 -17.20
N TYR A 239 3.91 -17.21 -16.15
CA TYR A 239 4.46 -16.35 -15.09
C TYR A 239 5.47 -15.35 -15.67
N LEU A 240 6.44 -15.81 -16.46
CA LEU A 240 7.46 -14.93 -17.05
C LEU A 240 6.83 -13.85 -17.94
N ILE A 241 5.87 -14.23 -18.79
CA ILE A 241 5.14 -13.27 -19.64
C ILE A 241 4.33 -12.27 -18.80
N ALA A 242 3.70 -12.74 -17.73
CA ALA A 242 2.86 -11.90 -16.86
C ALA A 242 3.68 -10.96 -15.95
N SER A 243 4.97 -11.20 -15.81
CA SER A 243 5.89 -10.42 -14.96
C SER A 243 6.79 -9.46 -15.75
N CYS A 244 6.79 -9.53 -17.08
CA CYS A 244 7.47 -8.60 -17.99
C CYS A 244 6.55 -7.48 -18.44
#